data_0023f5d6acb00bc2a5aea2fac3dae3a3
#
_entry.id   0023f5d6acb00bc2a5aea2fac3dae3a3
#
_cell.length_a   1.000
_cell.length_b   1.000
_cell.length_c   1.000
_cell.angle_alpha   90.00
_cell.angle_beta   90.00
_cell.angle_gamma   90.00
#
_symmetry.space_group_name_H-M   'P 1'
#
loop_
_entity.id
_entity.type
_entity.pdbx_description
1 polymer ?
#
loop_
_entity_poly.entity_id
_entity_poly.type
_entity_poly.pdbx_seq_one_letter_code
_entity_poly.pdbx_strand_id
1 'polypeptide(L)'
;MNKKAMLAVGRCVVLLVCSVIYFRPLPLSGCIPENGSLLLHSNTFGVQNGEPYIHSEAYDHITEDQKEKIMELAQAYTYNRTLKTYLSDGAMENSGSKVLSIYMIDKDAVVGSIYVSEAGRISINDRPYKMKNAKQFQEQLEAILKE
;
A
#
# COMPACT_ATOMS: atom_id res chain seq x y z
N MET A 1 27.06 38.79 -5.18
CA MET A 1 26.13 37.84 -5.81
C MET A 1 24.92 38.60 -6.33
N ASN A 2 24.53 38.44 -7.59
CA ASN A 2 23.46 39.22 -8.22
C ASN A 2 22.10 38.83 -7.60
N LYS A 3 21.22 39.80 -7.28
CA LYS A 3 19.88 39.55 -6.68
C LYS A 3 19.07 38.45 -7.43
N LYS A 4 19.20 38.38 -8.76
CA LYS A 4 18.57 37.35 -9.58
C LYS A 4 19.13 35.94 -9.29
N ALA A 5 20.43 35.81 -9.05
CA ALA A 5 21.08 34.55 -8.69
C ALA A 5 20.67 34.09 -7.29
N MET A 6 20.57 35.00 -6.32
CA MET A 6 20.05 34.66 -4.98
C MET A 6 18.61 34.17 -5.01
N LEU A 7 17.76 34.80 -5.83
CA LEU A 7 16.35 34.40 -5.97
C LEU A 7 16.21 33.01 -6.64
N ALA A 8 17.07 32.72 -7.62
CA ALA A 8 17.10 31.42 -8.28
C ALA A 8 17.57 30.32 -7.32
N VAL A 9 18.63 30.55 -6.55
CA VAL A 9 19.12 29.60 -5.53
C VAL A 9 18.05 29.35 -4.47
N GLY A 10 17.37 30.39 -3.96
CA GLY A 10 16.29 30.24 -3.00
C GLY A 10 15.13 29.36 -3.53
N ARG A 11 14.72 29.55 -4.79
CA ARG A 11 13.70 28.70 -5.42
C ARG A 11 14.14 27.26 -5.56
N CYS A 12 15.39 27.00 -5.95
CA CYS A 12 15.93 25.64 -6.05
C CYS A 12 15.95 24.94 -4.68
N VAL A 13 16.34 25.65 -3.62
CA VAL A 13 16.33 25.09 -2.25
C VAL A 13 14.91 24.74 -1.80
N VAL A 14 13.94 25.60 -2.03
CA VAL A 14 12.55 25.33 -1.69
C VAL A 14 12.01 24.11 -2.44
N LEU A 15 12.27 24.01 -3.75
CA LEU A 15 11.85 22.86 -4.55
C LEU A 15 12.49 21.56 -4.05
N LEU A 16 13.77 21.60 -3.67
CA LEU A 16 14.48 20.45 -3.14
C LEU A 16 13.89 19.99 -1.80
N VAL A 17 13.63 20.92 -0.88
CA VAL A 17 12.99 20.63 0.41
C VAL A 17 11.58 20.04 0.21
N CYS A 18 10.77 20.64 -0.65
CA CYS A 18 9.44 20.12 -0.98
C CYS A 18 9.52 18.70 -1.56
N SER A 19 10.48 18.42 -2.44
CA SER A 19 10.69 17.08 -3.01
C SER A 19 11.06 16.07 -1.93
N VAL A 20 11.97 16.39 -1.02
CA VAL A 20 12.37 15.49 0.07
C VAL A 20 11.17 15.17 0.97
N ILE A 21 10.37 16.19 1.34
CA ILE A 21 9.16 15.99 2.15
C ILE A 21 8.13 15.15 1.41
N TYR A 22 7.95 15.39 0.12
CA TYR A 22 6.97 14.67 -0.70
C TYR A 22 7.31 13.18 -0.83
N PHE A 23 8.56 12.83 -1.12
CA PHE A 23 9.00 11.45 -1.37
C PHE A 23 9.45 10.70 -0.10
N ARG A 24 9.31 11.30 1.08
CA ARG A 24 9.68 10.60 2.33
C ARG A 24 8.87 9.31 2.49
N PRO A 25 9.47 8.24 3.07
CA PRO A 25 8.74 7.05 3.45
C PRO A 25 7.66 7.35 4.48
N LEU A 26 6.51 6.73 4.33
CA LEU A 26 5.37 6.82 5.24
C LEU A 26 5.09 5.44 5.83
N PRO A 27 4.79 5.32 7.14
CA PRO A 27 4.48 4.04 7.75
C PRO A 27 3.13 3.51 7.24
N LEU A 28 3.06 2.21 6.95
CA LEU A 28 1.83 1.59 6.45
C LEU A 28 0.73 1.56 7.52
N SER A 29 1.12 1.42 8.79
CA SER A 29 0.19 1.46 9.94
C SER A 29 -0.65 2.73 9.99
N GLY A 30 -0.14 3.86 9.53
CA GLY A 30 -0.91 5.11 9.46
C GLY A 30 -2.09 5.08 8.48
N CYS A 31 -2.23 4.04 7.66
CA CYS A 31 -3.34 3.86 6.73
C CYS A 31 -4.41 2.91 7.27
N ILE A 32 -4.12 2.17 8.34
CA ILE A 32 -5.03 1.19 8.95
C ILE A 32 -5.60 1.83 10.23
N PRO A 33 -6.92 2.03 10.34
CA PRO A 33 -7.52 2.62 11.54
C PRO A 33 -7.41 1.65 12.72
N GLU A 34 -7.17 2.18 13.91
CA GLU A 34 -7.14 1.39 15.16
C GLU A 34 -8.51 0.79 15.47
N ASN A 35 -9.57 1.54 15.15
CA ASN A 35 -10.96 1.10 15.33
C ASN A 35 -11.53 0.55 14.02
N GLY A 36 -12.52 -0.34 14.12
CA GLY A 36 -13.15 -1.01 12.99
C GLY A 36 -12.63 -2.42 12.76
N SER A 37 -13.23 -3.13 11.83
CA SER A 37 -12.84 -4.48 11.43
C SER A 37 -12.04 -4.46 10.13
N LEU A 38 -11.29 -5.54 9.89
CA LEU A 38 -10.54 -5.77 8.68
C LEU A 38 -11.14 -6.95 7.92
N LEU A 39 -11.21 -6.80 6.61
CA LEU A 39 -11.54 -7.87 5.67
C LEU A 39 -10.38 -8.00 4.70
N LEU A 40 -9.84 -9.20 4.55
CA LEU A 40 -8.68 -9.42 3.71
C LEU A 40 -9.00 -10.41 2.58
N HIS A 41 -8.54 -10.10 1.38
CA HIS A 41 -8.61 -10.98 0.23
C HIS A 41 -7.23 -11.18 -0.37
N SER A 42 -6.87 -12.43 -0.63
CA SER A 42 -5.65 -12.78 -1.38
C SER A 42 -6.06 -13.33 -2.75
N ASN A 43 -5.66 -12.64 -3.81
CA ASN A 43 -5.94 -13.04 -5.18
C ASN A 43 -4.64 -13.43 -5.87
N THR A 44 -4.56 -14.67 -6.33
CA THR A 44 -3.43 -15.19 -7.12
C THR A 44 -3.88 -15.38 -8.57
N PHE A 45 -3.15 -14.79 -9.48
CA PHE A 45 -3.38 -14.87 -10.92
C PHE A 45 -2.30 -15.76 -11.56
N GLY A 46 -2.69 -16.65 -12.46
CA GLY A 46 -1.73 -17.53 -13.11
C GLY A 46 -2.27 -18.08 -14.43
N VAL A 47 -1.45 -18.91 -15.07
CA VAL A 47 -1.82 -19.69 -16.26
C VAL A 47 -1.57 -21.14 -15.95
N GLN A 48 -2.59 -21.99 -16.09
CA GLN A 48 -2.51 -23.43 -15.94
C GLN A 48 -3.04 -24.09 -17.22
N ASN A 49 -2.24 -24.98 -17.80
CA ASN A 49 -2.56 -25.64 -19.07
C ASN A 49 -2.87 -24.68 -20.26
N GLY A 50 -2.27 -23.48 -20.22
CA GLY A 50 -2.51 -22.45 -21.25
C GLY A 50 -3.73 -21.57 -21.00
N GLU A 51 -4.51 -21.82 -19.95
CA GLU A 51 -5.69 -21.03 -19.59
C GLU A 51 -5.42 -20.15 -18.36
N PRO A 52 -5.87 -18.88 -18.35
CA PRO A 52 -5.75 -18.02 -17.19
C PRO A 52 -6.64 -18.54 -16.05
N TYR A 53 -6.13 -18.50 -14.82
CA TYR A 53 -6.91 -18.79 -13.63
C TYR A 53 -6.75 -17.70 -12.58
N ILE A 54 -7.76 -17.57 -11.72
CA ILE A 54 -7.73 -16.72 -10.52
C ILE A 54 -8.08 -17.62 -9.34
N HIS A 55 -7.19 -17.64 -8.35
CA HIS A 55 -7.46 -18.26 -7.05
C HIS A 55 -7.65 -17.14 -6.03
N SER A 56 -8.81 -17.13 -5.35
CA SER A 56 -9.16 -16.13 -4.36
C SER A 56 -9.38 -16.78 -3.00
N GLU A 57 -8.72 -16.27 -1.99
CA GLU A 57 -8.94 -16.62 -0.58
C GLU A 57 -9.46 -15.37 0.14
N ALA A 58 -10.59 -15.53 0.86
CA ALA A 58 -11.18 -14.48 1.67
C ALA A 58 -11.03 -14.80 3.16
N TYR A 59 -10.67 -13.79 3.95
CA TYR A 59 -10.51 -13.85 5.40
C TYR A 59 -11.49 -12.83 6.01
N ASP A 60 -12.73 -13.27 6.23
CA ASP A 60 -13.85 -12.42 6.65
C ASP A 60 -13.89 -12.23 8.17
N HIS A 61 -13.21 -13.11 8.92
CA HIS A 61 -13.20 -13.10 10.38
C HIS A 61 -11.77 -12.94 10.89
N ILE A 62 -11.34 -11.71 11.05
CA ILE A 62 -10.04 -11.39 11.65
C ILE A 62 -10.24 -11.22 13.15
N THR A 63 -9.55 -12.03 13.95
CA THR A 63 -9.58 -11.93 15.41
C THR A 63 -8.83 -10.67 15.88
N GLU A 64 -9.10 -10.21 17.11
CA GLU A 64 -8.38 -9.05 17.66
C GLU A 64 -6.88 -9.32 17.79
N ASP A 65 -6.46 -10.55 18.12
CA ASP A 65 -5.05 -10.97 18.17
C ASP A 65 -4.39 -10.89 16.79
N GLN A 66 -5.07 -11.40 15.75
CA GLN A 66 -4.60 -11.26 14.37
C GLN A 66 -4.53 -9.79 13.93
N LYS A 67 -5.51 -8.97 14.32
CA LYS A 67 -5.52 -7.54 14.01
C LYS A 67 -4.33 -6.81 14.66
N GLU A 68 -4.02 -7.11 15.92
CA GLU A 68 -2.85 -6.57 16.60
C GLU A 68 -1.56 -6.95 15.89
N LYS A 69 -1.37 -8.23 15.54
CA LYS A 69 -0.22 -8.70 14.76
C LYS A 69 -0.13 -8.04 13.38
N ILE A 70 -1.26 -7.81 12.70
CA ILE A 70 -1.32 -7.09 11.42
C ILE A 70 -0.88 -5.63 11.59
N MET A 71 -1.31 -4.97 12.67
CA MET A 71 -0.90 -3.60 12.97
C MET A 71 0.60 -3.50 13.28
N GLU A 72 1.15 -4.43 14.07
CA GLU A 72 2.58 -4.53 14.33
C GLU A 72 3.38 -4.75 13.03
N LEU A 73 2.92 -5.69 12.20
CA LEU A 73 3.51 -5.93 10.88
C LEU A 73 3.50 -4.65 10.04
N ALA A 74 2.38 -3.94 9.98
CA ALA A 74 2.24 -2.71 9.21
C ALA A 74 3.16 -1.57 9.71
N GLN A 75 3.53 -1.56 11.00
CA GLN A 75 4.50 -0.60 11.55
C GLN A 75 5.93 -0.83 10.99
N ALA A 76 6.28 -2.09 10.71
CA ALA A 76 7.60 -2.44 10.17
C ALA A 76 7.77 -2.08 8.69
N TYR A 77 6.68 -1.77 7.99
CA TYR A 77 6.70 -1.50 6.55
C TYR A 77 6.37 -0.06 6.23
N THR A 78 7.01 0.43 5.16
CA THR A 78 6.79 1.79 4.66
C THR A 78 6.45 1.79 3.17
N TYR A 79 5.73 2.82 2.75
CA TYR A 79 5.44 3.10 1.36
C TYR A 79 5.87 4.52 0.98
N ASN A 80 6.09 4.75 -0.31
CA ASN A 80 6.52 6.03 -0.84
C ASN A 80 5.54 6.56 -1.86
N ARG A 81 5.31 7.87 -1.85
CA ARG A 81 4.62 8.56 -2.92
C ARG A 81 5.40 8.45 -4.23
N THR A 82 4.68 8.48 -5.32
CA THR A 82 5.23 8.56 -6.68
C THR A 82 4.75 9.85 -7.33
N LEU A 83 5.31 10.22 -8.47
CA LEU A 83 4.78 11.35 -9.24
C LEU A 83 3.32 11.11 -9.69
N LYS A 84 2.92 9.86 -9.82
CA LYS A 84 1.54 9.47 -10.21
C LYS A 84 0.54 9.49 -9.07
N THR A 85 0.96 9.57 -7.79
CA THR A 85 0.09 9.42 -6.62
C THR A 85 -1.14 10.37 -6.63
N TYR A 86 -1.00 11.55 -7.21
CA TYR A 86 -2.09 12.52 -7.33
C TYR A 86 -2.46 12.86 -8.77
N LEU A 87 -1.86 12.18 -9.76
CA LEU A 87 -2.04 12.47 -11.19
C LEU A 87 -2.74 11.34 -11.94
N SER A 88 -2.90 10.16 -11.33
CA SER A 88 -3.58 9.03 -11.94
C SER A 88 -4.72 8.53 -11.05
N ASP A 89 -5.68 7.91 -11.65
CA ASP A 89 -6.88 7.32 -11.07
C ASP A 89 -6.65 5.97 -10.37
N GLY A 90 -5.41 5.67 -10.00
CA GLY A 90 -5.07 4.58 -9.08
C GLY A 90 -5.29 3.16 -9.58
N ALA A 91 -5.66 2.98 -10.85
CA ALA A 91 -5.76 1.66 -11.41
C ALA A 91 -4.45 0.90 -11.21
N MET A 92 -4.47 -0.13 -10.38
CA MET A 92 -3.35 -1.05 -10.24
C MET A 92 -3.16 -1.75 -11.58
N GLU A 93 -2.19 -1.32 -12.38
CA GLU A 93 -1.72 -2.14 -13.47
C GLU A 93 -1.26 -3.47 -12.86
N ASN A 94 -1.94 -4.56 -13.20
CA ASN A 94 -1.60 -5.91 -12.74
C ASN A 94 -0.19 -6.25 -13.20
N SER A 95 0.76 -6.04 -12.33
CA SER A 95 2.15 -6.45 -12.50
C SER A 95 2.54 -7.35 -11.34
N GLY A 96 2.19 -8.59 -11.44
CA GLY A 96 2.48 -9.58 -10.42
C GLY A 96 1.42 -10.68 -10.45
N SER A 97 1.78 -11.87 -9.97
CA SER A 97 0.89 -13.02 -9.90
C SER A 97 -0.02 -12.98 -8.67
N LYS A 98 0.27 -12.11 -7.70
CA LYS A 98 -0.48 -12.05 -6.44
C LYS A 98 -0.78 -10.62 -6.02
N VAL A 99 -2.03 -10.38 -5.64
CA VAL A 99 -2.51 -9.12 -5.07
C VAL A 99 -3.25 -9.43 -3.77
N LEU A 100 -2.83 -8.77 -2.71
CA LEU A 100 -3.48 -8.81 -1.42
C LEU A 100 -4.27 -7.52 -1.23
N SER A 101 -5.54 -7.67 -0.85
CA SER A 101 -6.47 -6.57 -0.61
C SER A 101 -6.83 -6.53 0.87
N ILE A 102 -6.71 -5.38 1.50
CA ILE A 102 -7.12 -5.11 2.88
C ILE A 102 -8.21 -4.05 2.83
N TYR A 103 -9.40 -4.39 3.27
CA TYR A 103 -10.52 -3.47 3.39
C TYR A 103 -10.73 -3.12 4.86
N MET A 104 -10.87 -1.85 5.13
CA MET A 104 -11.16 -1.30 6.46
C MET A 104 -12.64 -1.02 6.55
N ILE A 105 -13.31 -1.61 7.54
CA ILE A 105 -14.76 -1.55 7.70
C ILE A 105 -15.09 -0.83 9.00
N ASP A 106 -15.96 0.17 8.92
CA ASP A 106 -16.58 0.83 10.06
C ASP A 106 -18.09 0.89 9.84
N LYS A 107 -18.87 0.42 10.84
CA LYS A 107 -20.35 0.40 10.79
C LYS A 107 -20.92 -0.19 9.49
N ASP A 108 -20.40 -1.36 9.09
CA ASP A 108 -20.79 -2.11 7.89
C ASP A 108 -20.48 -1.39 6.55
N ALA A 109 -19.70 -0.33 6.57
CA ALA A 109 -19.24 0.36 5.38
C ALA A 109 -17.72 0.24 5.19
N VAL A 110 -17.28 0.05 3.95
CA VAL A 110 -15.86 0.11 3.61
C VAL A 110 -15.43 1.58 3.65
N VAL A 111 -14.57 1.92 4.61
CA VAL A 111 -14.06 3.29 4.81
C VAL A 111 -12.67 3.48 4.21
N GLY A 112 -12.01 2.41 3.79
CA GLY A 112 -10.74 2.49 3.12
C GLY A 112 -10.31 1.15 2.53
N SER A 113 -9.34 1.18 1.63
CA SER A 113 -8.77 0.00 1.00
C SER A 113 -7.27 0.14 0.76
N ILE A 114 -6.56 -0.97 0.92
CA ILE A 114 -5.15 -1.09 0.57
C ILE A 114 -5.00 -2.32 -0.31
N TYR A 115 -4.44 -2.15 -1.51
CA TYR A 115 -4.09 -3.23 -2.41
C TYR A 115 -2.57 -3.31 -2.52
N VAL A 116 -1.99 -4.47 -2.23
CA VAL A 116 -0.54 -4.70 -2.30
C VAL A 116 -0.26 -5.76 -3.36
N SER A 117 0.54 -5.41 -4.36
CA SER A 117 1.05 -6.36 -5.36
C SER A 117 2.43 -6.86 -4.94
N GLU A 118 2.75 -8.13 -5.18
CA GLU A 118 4.08 -8.70 -4.94
C GLU A 118 5.21 -7.95 -5.67
N ALA A 119 4.89 -7.27 -6.77
CA ALA A 119 5.83 -6.45 -7.54
C ALA A 119 6.17 -5.10 -6.88
N GLY A 120 5.69 -4.82 -5.66
CA GLY A 120 5.96 -3.59 -4.93
C GLY A 120 5.07 -2.42 -5.31
N ARG A 121 4.00 -2.64 -6.05
CA ARG A 121 2.96 -1.63 -6.29
C ARG A 121 1.93 -1.73 -5.17
N ILE A 122 1.56 -0.59 -4.63
CA ILE A 122 0.53 -0.49 -3.60
C ILE A 122 -0.46 0.61 -3.99
N SER A 123 -1.75 0.35 -3.83
CA SER A 123 -2.80 1.36 -3.93
C SER A 123 -3.43 1.55 -2.56
N ILE A 124 -3.59 2.79 -2.14
CA ILE A 124 -4.24 3.15 -0.87
C ILE A 124 -5.34 4.14 -1.20
N ASN A 125 -6.58 3.76 -0.95
CA ASN A 125 -7.76 4.54 -1.28
C ASN A 125 -7.71 5.04 -2.74
N ASP A 126 -7.48 4.11 -3.67
CA ASP A 126 -7.39 4.32 -5.12
C ASP A 126 -6.25 5.24 -5.59
N ARG A 127 -5.22 5.45 -4.76
CA ARG A 127 -4.04 6.22 -5.13
C ARG A 127 -2.81 5.33 -5.20
N PRO A 128 -2.01 5.41 -6.27
CA PRO A 128 -0.85 4.57 -6.46
C PRO A 128 0.37 5.06 -5.67
N TYR A 129 1.05 4.11 -5.05
CA TYR A 129 2.30 4.28 -4.31
C TYR A 129 3.27 3.16 -4.64
N LYS A 130 4.47 3.19 -4.06
CA LYS A 130 5.44 2.10 -4.09
C LYS A 130 5.77 1.63 -2.69
N MET A 131 5.91 0.32 -2.54
CA MET A 131 6.30 -0.34 -1.30
C MET A 131 7.53 -1.21 -1.55
N LYS A 132 8.54 -1.12 -0.69
CA LYS A 132 9.67 -2.04 -0.70
C LYS A 132 9.29 -3.33 0.02
N ASN A 133 9.85 -4.45 -0.42
CA ASN A 133 9.63 -5.77 0.21
C ASN A 133 8.15 -6.19 0.29
N ALA A 134 7.33 -5.77 -0.68
CA ALA A 134 5.90 -6.06 -0.70
C ALA A 134 5.59 -7.56 -0.69
N LYS A 135 6.39 -8.38 -1.38
CA LYS A 135 6.27 -9.84 -1.35
C LYS A 135 6.47 -10.39 0.06
N GLN A 136 7.50 -9.94 0.76
CA GLN A 136 7.75 -10.36 2.14
C GLN A 136 6.61 -9.93 3.09
N PHE A 137 6.08 -8.72 2.90
CA PHE A 137 4.90 -8.26 3.64
C PHE A 137 3.70 -9.19 3.41
N GLN A 138 3.41 -9.56 2.17
CA GLN A 138 2.32 -10.47 1.84
C GLN A 138 2.50 -11.85 2.49
N GLU A 139 3.71 -12.42 2.41
CA GLU A 139 4.02 -13.73 3.00
C GLU A 139 3.84 -13.73 4.53
N GLN A 140 4.30 -12.66 5.20
CA GLN A 140 4.14 -12.53 6.65
C GLN A 140 2.69 -12.29 7.05
N LEU A 141 1.96 -11.50 6.29
CA LEU A 141 0.55 -11.25 6.54
C LEU A 141 -0.28 -12.53 6.39
N GLU A 142 -0.03 -13.32 5.34
CA GLU A 142 -0.70 -14.61 5.16
C GLU A 142 -0.36 -15.64 6.24
N ALA A 143 0.86 -15.60 6.79
CA ALA A 143 1.21 -16.44 7.92
C ALA A 143 0.35 -16.10 9.15
N ILE A 144 0.13 -14.82 9.45
CA ILE A 144 -0.76 -14.36 10.54
C ILE A 144 -2.21 -14.83 10.31
N LEU A 145 -2.68 -14.78 9.06
CA LEU A 145 -4.06 -15.15 8.73
C LEU A 145 -4.34 -16.65 8.81
N LYS A 146 -3.31 -17.48 8.79
CA LYS A 146 -3.39 -18.96 8.85
C LYS A 146 -3.17 -19.53 10.26
N GLU A 147 -2.85 -18.69 11.24
CA GLU A 147 -2.83 -19.05 12.65
C GLU A 147 -4.25 -19.16 13.23
#